data_76f8994c5a3c3094b87baf9b65ede38c
#
_entry.id   76f8994c5a3c3094b87baf9b65ede38c
#
_cell.length_a   1.000
_cell.length_b   1.000
_cell.length_c   1.000
_cell.angle_alpha   90.00
_cell.angle_beta   90.00
_cell.angle_gamma   90.00
#
_symmetry.space_group_name_H-M   'P 1'
#
loop_
_entity.id
_entity.type
_entity.pdbx_description
1 polymer ?
#
loop_
_entity_poly.entity_id
_entity_poly.type
_entity_poly.pdbx_seq_one_letter_code
_entity_poly.pdbx_strand_id
1 'polypeptide(L)'
;MQRLAATGLDWTLITVVTLLVILATGVLEHAEDYTNIQQSMVNAALCGMPAYLILNGWLLWTRGQTAGKAAMSLMIVDHQTGNRASFRKLLFVRALIPVVVIAVGLVFSLLWLLVLVDFVFIFRKDQRCLHDWVAGTRVVKRVTDQ
;
A
#
# COMPACT_ATOMS: atom_id res chain seq x y z
N MET A 1 -3.56 16.78 -5.80
CA MET A 1 -4.89 16.15 -5.80
C MET A 1 -4.91 14.75 -6.43
N GLN A 2 -4.42 14.56 -7.66
CA GLN A 2 -4.44 13.24 -8.34
C GLN A 2 -3.75 12.11 -7.56
N ARG A 3 -2.65 12.38 -6.86
CA ARG A 3 -1.95 11.37 -6.03
C ARG A 3 -2.77 10.92 -4.83
N LEU A 4 -3.46 11.86 -4.15
CA LEU A 4 -4.37 11.54 -3.06
C LEU A 4 -5.54 10.67 -3.53
N ALA A 5 -6.15 11.06 -4.67
CA ALA A 5 -7.22 10.27 -5.27
C ALA A 5 -6.74 8.85 -5.65
N ALA A 6 -5.55 8.73 -6.26
CA ALA A 6 -4.96 7.42 -6.58
C ALA A 6 -4.73 6.57 -5.32
N THR A 7 -4.22 7.19 -4.24
CA THR A 7 -4.01 6.49 -2.97
C THR A 7 -5.34 6.08 -2.34
N GLY A 8 -6.35 6.95 -2.36
CA GLY A 8 -7.69 6.63 -1.89
C GLY A 8 -8.32 5.45 -2.64
N LEU A 9 -8.18 5.44 -3.98
CA LEU A 9 -8.62 4.30 -4.80
C LEU A 9 -7.88 3.01 -4.44
N ASP A 10 -6.56 3.07 -4.29
CA ASP A 10 -5.77 1.91 -3.88
C ASP A 10 -6.26 1.36 -2.54
N TRP A 11 -6.47 2.22 -1.54
CA TRP A 11 -6.97 1.83 -0.23
C TRP A 11 -8.35 1.18 -0.30
N THR A 12 -9.29 1.80 -1.02
CA THR A 12 -10.65 1.26 -1.21
C THR A 12 -10.61 -0.13 -1.85
N LEU A 13 -9.85 -0.28 -2.93
CA LEU A 13 -9.72 -1.56 -3.64
C LEU A 13 -9.09 -2.65 -2.76
N ILE A 14 -8.02 -2.30 -2.04
CA ILE A 14 -7.37 -3.25 -1.11
C ILE A 14 -8.33 -3.67 -0.01
N THR A 15 -9.07 -2.73 0.58
CA THR A 15 -10.06 -3.03 1.63
C THR A 15 -11.14 -3.97 1.11
N VAL A 16 -11.69 -3.71 -0.08
CA VAL A 16 -12.70 -4.59 -0.68
C VAL A 16 -12.15 -5.99 -0.94
N VAL A 17 -10.97 -6.10 -1.56
CA VAL A 17 -10.36 -7.41 -1.84
C VAL A 17 -9.98 -8.14 -0.54
N THR A 18 -9.47 -7.42 0.46
CA THR A 18 -9.18 -8.01 1.78
C THR A 18 -10.45 -8.56 2.43
N LEU A 19 -11.57 -7.81 2.37
CA LEU A 19 -12.85 -8.26 2.89
C LEU A 19 -13.33 -9.52 2.17
N LEU A 20 -13.22 -9.58 0.83
CA LEU A 20 -13.56 -10.76 0.05
C LEU A 20 -12.69 -11.97 0.43
N VAL A 21 -11.39 -11.77 0.65
CA VAL A 21 -10.48 -12.84 1.11
C VAL A 21 -10.88 -13.33 2.49
N ILE A 22 -11.19 -12.43 3.43
CA ILE A 22 -11.64 -12.78 4.78
C ILE A 22 -12.95 -13.58 4.74
N LEU A 23 -13.91 -13.17 3.91
CA LEU A 23 -15.17 -13.88 3.72
C LEU A 23 -14.94 -15.25 3.10
N ALA A 24 -14.09 -15.36 2.08
CA ALA A 24 -13.79 -16.61 1.40
C ALA A 24 -13.01 -17.62 2.26
N THR A 25 -12.22 -17.14 3.23
CA THR A 25 -11.40 -17.98 4.13
C THR A 25 -12.13 -18.37 5.41
N GLY A 26 -13.34 -17.85 5.66
CA GLY A 26 -14.09 -18.14 6.88
C GLY A 26 -13.43 -17.60 8.18
N VAL A 27 -12.46 -16.69 8.06
CA VAL A 27 -11.78 -16.10 9.23
C VAL A 27 -12.76 -15.43 10.19
N LEU A 28 -13.89 -14.93 9.69
CA LEU A 28 -14.93 -14.31 10.51
C LEU A 28 -15.76 -15.33 11.29
N GLU A 29 -15.89 -16.57 10.83
CA GLU A 29 -16.67 -17.60 11.54
C GLU A 29 -16.01 -18.00 12.86
N HIS A 30 -14.72 -17.78 12.99
CA HIS A 30 -13.94 -18.05 14.21
C HIS A 30 -13.74 -16.78 15.08
N ALA A 31 -14.32 -15.65 14.67
CA ALA A 31 -14.19 -14.37 15.36
C ALA A 31 -15.26 -14.16 16.46
N GLU A 32 -16.05 -15.20 16.79
CA GLU A 32 -17.08 -15.14 17.85
C GLU A 32 -16.50 -14.90 19.26
N ASP A 33 -15.24 -15.23 19.46
CA ASP A 33 -14.52 -14.89 20.69
C ASP A 33 -13.88 -13.50 20.60
N TYR A 34 -14.64 -12.48 20.95
CA TYR A 34 -14.14 -11.10 21.13
C TYR A 34 -12.98 -10.96 22.14
N THR A 35 -12.60 -12.04 22.79
CA THR A 35 -11.48 -12.11 23.74
C THR A 35 -10.12 -11.89 23.08
N ASN A 36 -10.02 -12.02 21.73
CA ASN A 36 -8.76 -11.90 20.99
C ASN A 36 -8.85 -10.96 19.77
N ILE A 37 -9.41 -9.75 20.00
CA ILE A 37 -9.48 -8.69 18.96
C ILE A 37 -8.11 -8.49 18.30
N GLN A 38 -7.03 -8.51 19.08
CA GLN A 38 -5.66 -8.34 18.59
C GLN A 38 -5.26 -9.43 17.59
N GLN A 39 -5.59 -10.69 17.88
CA GLN A 39 -5.32 -11.82 16.98
C GLN A 39 -6.12 -11.71 15.67
N SER A 40 -7.40 -11.35 15.78
CA SER A 40 -8.27 -11.14 14.61
C SER A 40 -7.75 -10.01 13.72
N MET A 41 -7.26 -8.92 14.31
CA MET A 41 -6.64 -7.82 13.57
C MET A 41 -5.34 -8.24 12.87
N VAL A 42 -4.51 -9.04 13.52
CA VAL A 42 -3.29 -9.61 12.90
C VAL A 42 -3.66 -10.51 11.73
N ASN A 43 -4.65 -11.38 11.88
CA ASN A 43 -5.12 -12.26 10.81
C ASN A 43 -5.67 -11.44 9.64
N ALA A 44 -6.45 -10.41 9.89
CA ALA A 44 -6.94 -9.50 8.86
C ALA A 44 -5.79 -8.77 8.13
N ALA A 45 -4.76 -8.32 8.86
CA ALA A 45 -3.58 -7.71 8.27
C ALA A 45 -2.78 -8.69 7.39
N LEU A 46 -2.67 -9.95 7.83
CA LEU A 46 -2.05 -11.03 7.04
C LEU A 46 -2.84 -11.35 5.77
N CYS A 47 -4.17 -11.26 5.79
CA CYS A 47 -5.02 -11.38 4.61
C CYS A 47 -4.86 -10.18 3.65
N GLY A 48 -4.56 -9.01 4.15
CA GLY A 48 -4.34 -7.81 3.34
C GLY A 48 -3.12 -7.89 2.42
N MET A 49 -2.08 -8.62 2.81
CA MET A 49 -0.87 -8.79 1.98
C MET A 49 -1.15 -9.60 0.70
N PRO A 50 -1.74 -10.81 0.74
CA PRO A 50 -2.15 -11.51 -0.47
C PRO A 50 -3.13 -10.69 -1.32
N ALA A 51 -4.10 -10.03 -0.70
CA ALA A 51 -5.05 -9.17 -1.40
C ALA A 51 -4.34 -8.05 -2.17
N TYR A 52 -3.36 -7.40 -1.54
CA TYR A 52 -2.54 -6.39 -2.21
C TYR A 52 -1.76 -6.97 -3.40
N LEU A 53 -1.16 -8.17 -3.25
CA LEU A 53 -0.40 -8.82 -4.31
C LEU A 53 -1.28 -9.28 -5.47
N ILE A 54 -2.47 -9.81 -5.18
CA ILE A 54 -3.45 -10.21 -6.19
C ILE A 54 -3.87 -8.98 -7.01
N LEU A 55 -4.19 -7.88 -6.34
CA LEU A 55 -4.69 -6.67 -6.99
C LEU A 55 -3.59 -5.93 -7.76
N ASN A 56 -2.41 -5.78 -7.16
CA ASN A 56 -1.38 -4.87 -7.65
C ASN A 56 -0.15 -5.58 -8.22
N GLY A 57 0.08 -6.87 -7.91
CA GLY A 57 1.31 -7.58 -8.25
C GLY A 57 1.64 -7.56 -9.74
N TRP A 58 0.66 -7.86 -10.58
CA TRP A 58 0.81 -7.81 -12.03
C TRP A 58 1.15 -6.40 -12.54
N LEU A 59 0.42 -5.40 -12.07
CA LEU A 59 0.63 -4.00 -12.47
C LEU A 59 1.97 -3.46 -11.98
N LEU A 60 2.38 -3.83 -10.77
CA LEU A 60 3.69 -3.47 -10.24
C LEU A 60 4.81 -4.13 -11.04
N TRP A 61 4.63 -5.42 -11.39
CA TRP A 61 5.62 -6.14 -12.18
C TRP A 61 5.73 -5.58 -13.59
N THR A 62 4.61 -5.39 -14.29
CA THR A 62 4.61 -5.03 -15.72
C THR A 62 4.73 -3.54 -15.97
N ARG A 63 4.10 -2.71 -15.14
CA ARG A 63 3.97 -1.26 -15.38
C ARG A 63 4.58 -0.37 -14.30
N GLY A 64 5.00 -0.94 -13.16
CA GLY A 64 5.47 -0.14 -12.01
C GLY A 64 4.39 0.76 -11.41
N GLN A 65 3.14 0.30 -11.44
CA GLN A 65 1.96 1.05 -11.01
C GLN A 65 1.11 0.21 -10.07
N THR A 66 0.39 0.84 -9.15
CA THR A 66 -0.74 0.23 -8.46
C THR A 66 -2.02 0.49 -9.25
N ALA A 67 -3.10 -0.23 -8.94
CA ALA A 67 -4.37 -0.09 -9.65
C ALA A 67 -4.90 1.36 -9.61
N GLY A 68 -4.91 2.00 -8.45
CA GLY A 68 -5.32 3.41 -8.32
C GLY A 68 -4.41 4.38 -9.07
N LYS A 69 -3.09 4.11 -9.08
CA LYS A 69 -2.15 4.93 -9.86
C LYS A 69 -2.31 4.73 -11.37
N ALA A 70 -2.60 3.51 -11.80
CA ALA A 70 -2.89 3.23 -13.20
C ALA A 70 -4.14 3.97 -13.67
N ALA A 71 -5.22 3.99 -12.85
CA ALA A 71 -6.44 4.73 -13.14
C ALA A 71 -6.21 6.25 -13.28
N MET A 72 -5.24 6.78 -12.52
CA MET A 72 -4.89 8.22 -12.56
C MET A 72 -3.72 8.54 -13.50
N SER A 73 -3.30 7.60 -14.34
CA SER A 73 -2.14 7.76 -15.24
C SER A 73 -0.86 8.18 -14.50
N LEU A 74 -0.65 7.64 -13.31
CA LEU A 74 0.54 7.87 -12.50
C LEU A 74 1.44 6.64 -12.53
N MET A 75 2.75 6.85 -12.55
CA MET A 75 3.74 5.76 -12.47
C MET A 75 4.80 6.02 -11.41
N ILE A 76 5.42 4.94 -10.94
CA ILE A 76 6.45 4.97 -9.93
C ILE A 76 7.80 4.83 -10.61
N VAL A 77 8.64 5.84 -10.46
CA VAL A 77 9.98 5.88 -11.03
C VAL A 77 11.04 5.96 -9.94
N ASP A 78 12.21 5.49 -10.25
CA ASP A 78 13.40 5.70 -9.44
C ASP A 78 13.74 7.20 -9.41
N HIS A 79 14.06 7.72 -8.23
CA HIS A 79 14.28 9.16 -8.05
C HIS A 79 15.54 9.64 -8.76
N GLN A 80 16.59 8.82 -8.78
CA GLN A 80 17.89 9.19 -9.32
C GLN A 80 17.94 9.05 -10.86
N THR A 81 17.44 7.91 -11.36
CA THR A 81 17.54 7.59 -12.79
C THR A 81 16.35 8.06 -13.61
N GLY A 82 15.22 8.38 -12.99
CA GLY A 82 13.95 8.68 -13.67
C GLY A 82 13.32 7.47 -14.36
N ASN A 83 14.01 6.33 -14.39
CA ASN A 83 13.51 5.09 -14.97
C ASN A 83 12.49 4.42 -14.07
N ARG A 84 11.77 3.45 -14.61
CA ARG A 84 10.84 2.64 -13.84
C ARG A 84 11.55 2.02 -12.61
N ALA A 85 10.94 2.15 -11.42
CA ALA A 85 11.47 1.55 -10.21
C ALA A 85 11.46 0.01 -10.30
N SER A 86 12.50 -0.64 -9.78
CA SER A 86 12.59 -2.10 -9.83
C SER A 86 11.48 -2.74 -8.98
N PHE A 87 10.94 -3.87 -9.44
CA PHE A 87 9.88 -4.59 -8.76
C PHE A 87 10.25 -4.95 -7.31
N ARG A 88 11.51 -5.34 -7.07
CA ARG A 88 11.99 -5.64 -5.71
C ARG A 88 11.89 -4.42 -4.78
N LYS A 89 12.30 -3.24 -5.21
CA LYS A 89 12.14 -2.00 -4.43
C LYS A 89 10.67 -1.70 -4.15
N LEU A 90 9.80 -1.89 -5.14
CA LEU A 90 8.37 -1.66 -5.00
C LEU A 90 7.72 -2.64 -4.02
N LEU A 91 8.08 -3.93 -4.12
CA LEU A 91 7.50 -4.98 -3.28
C LEU A 91 8.02 -4.88 -1.83
N PHE A 92 9.33 -4.89 -1.64
CA PHE A 92 9.90 -4.95 -0.29
C PHE A 92 9.73 -3.66 0.49
N VAL A 93 10.05 -2.53 -0.09
CA VAL A 93 10.06 -1.27 0.65
C VAL A 93 8.67 -0.66 0.71
N ARG A 94 7.89 -0.78 -0.35
CA ARG A 94 6.63 -0.05 -0.50
C ARG A 94 5.39 -0.84 -0.07
N ALA A 95 5.44 -2.17 -0.19
CA ALA A 95 4.36 -3.04 0.24
C ALA A 95 4.63 -3.65 1.61
N LEU A 96 5.82 -4.24 1.81
CA LEU A 96 6.14 -5.00 3.01
C LEU A 96 6.31 -4.10 4.23
N ILE A 97 7.05 -2.99 4.11
CA ILE A 97 7.28 -2.09 5.25
C ILE A 97 5.98 -1.53 5.83
N PRO A 98 5.05 -0.95 5.05
CA PRO A 98 3.76 -0.51 5.58
C PRO A 98 2.96 -1.61 6.26
N VAL A 99 2.94 -2.83 5.68
CA VAL A 99 2.23 -3.97 6.30
C VAL A 99 2.84 -4.35 7.64
N VAL A 100 4.17 -4.40 7.73
CA VAL A 100 4.87 -4.68 9.00
C VAL A 100 4.62 -3.57 10.01
N VAL A 101 4.69 -2.30 9.59
CA VAL A 101 4.42 -1.15 10.48
C VAL A 101 2.98 -1.19 10.99
N ILE A 102 2.00 -1.55 10.15
CA ILE A 102 0.61 -1.70 10.56
C ILE A 102 0.47 -2.88 11.52
N ALA A 103 1.02 -4.05 11.20
CA ALA A 103 0.94 -5.23 12.06
C ALA A 103 1.58 -5.01 13.44
N VAL A 104 2.74 -4.36 13.49
CA VAL A 104 3.42 -4.01 14.75
C VAL A 104 2.70 -2.85 15.45
N GLY A 105 2.12 -1.91 14.69
CA GLY A 105 1.33 -0.80 15.21
C GLY A 105 0.04 -1.23 15.92
N LEU A 106 -0.52 -2.39 15.55
CA LEU A 106 -1.64 -3.01 16.26
C LEU A 106 -1.25 -3.45 17.68
N VAL A 107 0.02 -3.78 17.89
CA VAL A 107 0.57 -4.12 19.22
C VAL A 107 0.98 -2.86 19.99
N PHE A 108 1.57 -1.89 19.30
CA PHE A 108 2.08 -0.65 19.87
C PHE A 108 1.37 0.55 19.24
N SER A 109 0.34 1.06 19.91
CA SER A 109 -0.51 2.17 19.41
C SER A 109 0.30 3.41 18.99
N LEU A 110 1.49 3.62 19.55
CA LEU A 110 2.37 4.74 19.20
C LEU A 110 2.87 4.69 17.74
N LEU A 111 2.95 3.49 17.13
CA LEU A 111 3.39 3.32 15.76
C LEU A 111 2.38 3.82 14.71
N TRP A 112 1.10 4.00 15.09
CA TRP A 112 0.12 4.66 14.24
C TRP A 112 0.52 6.09 13.87
N LEU A 113 1.28 6.76 14.72
CA LEU A 113 1.85 8.07 14.41
C LEU A 113 2.78 8.03 13.18
N LEU A 114 3.49 6.92 12.95
CA LEU A 114 4.34 6.78 11.77
C LEU A 114 3.52 6.72 10.48
N VAL A 115 2.34 6.10 10.51
CA VAL A 115 1.43 6.06 9.36
C VAL A 115 0.90 7.47 9.06
N LEU A 116 0.54 8.22 10.10
CA LEU A 116 0.11 9.62 9.95
C LEU A 116 1.25 10.50 9.41
N VAL A 117 2.47 10.32 9.92
CA VAL A 117 3.66 11.05 9.44
C VAL A 117 3.90 10.73 7.97
N ASP A 118 3.86 9.46 7.54
CA ASP A 118 4.01 9.08 6.14
C ASP A 118 3.01 9.80 5.24
N PHE A 119 1.76 9.90 5.70
CA PHE A 119 0.69 10.57 4.97
C PHE A 119 0.89 12.09 4.88
N VAL A 120 1.35 12.72 5.97
CA VAL A 120 1.61 14.18 6.01
C VAL A 120 2.73 14.57 5.05
N PHE A 121 3.70 13.69 4.82
CA PHE A 121 4.80 13.97 3.90
C PHE A 121 4.36 14.19 2.45
N ILE A 122 3.16 13.77 2.04
CA ILE A 122 2.62 14.04 0.69
C ILE A 122 2.40 15.55 0.44
N PHE A 123 2.26 16.34 1.51
CA PHE A 123 2.08 17.79 1.41
C PHE A 123 3.39 18.58 1.32
N ARG A 124 4.55 17.89 1.41
CA ARG A 124 5.84 18.55 1.19
C ARG A 124 6.00 19.03 -0.26
N LYS A 125 6.92 19.96 -0.47
CA LYS A 125 7.20 20.55 -1.80
C LYS A 125 7.56 19.49 -2.86
N ASP A 126 8.28 18.45 -2.48
CA ASP A 126 8.67 17.32 -3.32
C ASP A 126 7.57 16.25 -3.44
N GLN A 127 6.51 16.35 -2.66
CA GLN A 127 5.35 15.46 -2.65
C GLN A 127 5.74 13.97 -2.58
N ARG A 128 6.78 13.63 -1.83
CA ARG A 128 7.25 12.27 -1.58
C ARG A 128 6.83 11.86 -0.19
N CYS A 129 6.10 10.74 -0.09
CA CYS A 129 5.82 10.10 1.19
C CYS A 129 7.11 9.56 1.82
N LEU A 130 7.09 9.27 3.09
CA LEU A 130 8.25 8.73 3.80
C LEU A 130 8.72 7.41 3.18
N HIS A 131 7.80 6.50 2.86
CA HIS A 131 8.11 5.23 2.20
C HIS A 131 8.70 5.44 0.79
N ASP A 132 8.30 6.48 0.05
CA ASP A 132 8.91 6.84 -1.23
C ASP A 132 10.34 7.33 -1.07
N TRP A 133 10.61 8.06 0.01
CA TRP A 133 11.94 8.55 0.31
C TRP A 133 12.89 7.40 0.67
N VAL A 134 12.44 6.47 1.53
CA VAL A 134 13.18 5.25 1.91
C VAL A 134 13.44 4.35 0.70
N ALA A 135 12.45 4.21 -0.20
CA ALA A 135 12.58 3.40 -1.42
C ALA A 135 13.45 4.07 -2.50
N GLY A 136 13.80 5.37 -2.37
CA GLY A 136 14.42 6.13 -3.44
C GLY A 136 13.54 6.27 -4.67
N THR A 137 12.22 6.32 -4.50
CA THR A 137 11.24 6.40 -5.58
C THR A 137 10.50 7.74 -5.57
N ARG A 138 9.86 8.06 -6.68
CA ARG A 138 8.88 9.15 -6.78
C ARG A 138 7.74 8.77 -7.71
N VAL A 139 6.58 9.35 -7.46
CA VAL A 139 5.41 9.18 -8.34
C VAL A 139 5.40 10.30 -9.36
N VAL A 140 5.27 9.98 -10.63
CA VAL A 140 5.19 10.95 -11.74
C VAL A 140 3.95 10.69 -12.58
N LYS A 141 3.48 11.71 -13.29
CA LYS A 141 2.45 11.56 -14.31
C LYS A 141 3.06 10.83 -15.51
N ARG A 142 2.40 9.80 -16.00
CA ARG A 142 2.83 9.12 -17.22
C ARG A 142 2.59 10.06 -18.39
N VAL A 143 3.64 10.43 -19.08
CA VAL A 143 3.51 11.07 -20.39
C VAL A 143 3.14 9.94 -21.36
N THR A 144 1.92 9.97 -21.88
CA THR A 144 1.52 9.11 -22.99
C THR A 144 2.07 9.81 -24.23
N ASP A 145 3.18 9.32 -24.76
CA ASP A 145 3.57 9.70 -26.11
C ASP A 145 2.40 9.30 -27.02
N GLN A 146 1.83 10.30 -27.67
CA GLN A 146 0.79 10.15 -28.68
C GLN A 146 1.40 9.52 -29.93
#